data_6bbd6ae8f8fa92c9affcdac2e90915f1
#
_entry.id   6bbd6ae8f8fa92c9affcdac2e90915f1
#
_cell.length_a   1.000
_cell.length_b   1.000
_cell.length_c   1.000
_cell.angle_alpha   90.00
_cell.angle_beta   90.00
_cell.angle_gamma   90.00
#
_symmetry.space_group_name_H-M   'P 1'
#
loop_
_entity.id
_entity.type
_entity.pdbx_description
1 polymer ?
#
loop_
_entity_poly.entity_id
_entity_poly.type
_entity_poly.pdbx_seq_one_letter_code
_entity_poly.pdbx_strand_id
1 'polypeptide(L)'
;GKITLAEVAKLVGVSTMTVSRALRMPEKVNPELRIRIEAAVNELGYVPNLQARSLASADSSLVMGVVPSFSSPGFLAVSETLQTVIATQGYSMMFIESGQGGQSEEKAFAQMLAYNPAAIVQFNIDNISSCSQMISNTGVPVVEIGAINRDAGWVSIGVDYAAAIKKLVRSLAEAGYKNIGLLCTASNNIMFRQVLSGWNSAMLSVNHSPHRVVTSHLPAGITTGLNLLGDIRITWPELDALICTSDEIACGCIMACHGAGQKVPDTLALASLSGSTLAAVCSPALTAVEFPWSETGTVAGKTLLDLLDGKSTDKAIELPSTLQVRASTRKPSSR
;
A
#
# COMPACT_ATOMS: atom_id res chain seq x y z
N GLY A 1 -4.24 -17.13 -35.32
CA GLY A 1 -3.22 -17.60 -34.39
C GLY A 1 -2.48 -16.42 -33.78
N LYS A 2 -1.72 -16.61 -32.74
CA LYS A 2 -0.90 -15.55 -32.12
C LYS A 2 0.23 -15.18 -33.09
N ILE A 3 0.35 -13.90 -33.43
CA ILE A 3 1.43 -13.39 -34.30
C ILE A 3 2.78 -13.64 -33.62
N THR A 4 3.71 -14.11 -34.39
CA THR A 4 5.06 -14.51 -33.96
C THR A 4 6.14 -13.56 -34.49
N LEU A 5 7.30 -13.57 -33.85
CA LEU A 5 8.47 -12.83 -34.34
C LEU A 5 8.87 -13.22 -35.78
N ALA A 6 8.62 -14.48 -36.14
CA ALA A 6 8.91 -14.98 -37.47
C ALA A 6 8.02 -14.36 -38.57
N GLU A 7 6.77 -14.07 -38.25
CA GLU A 7 5.85 -13.39 -39.17
C GLU A 7 6.24 -11.93 -39.40
N VAL A 8 6.68 -11.23 -38.37
CA VAL A 8 7.26 -9.88 -38.50
C VAL A 8 8.51 -9.93 -39.38
N ALA A 9 9.41 -10.85 -39.10
CA ALA A 9 10.64 -11.01 -39.86
C ALA A 9 10.37 -11.31 -41.35
N LYS A 10 9.38 -12.17 -41.65
CA LYS A 10 8.94 -12.49 -42.98
C LYS A 10 8.36 -11.29 -43.73
N LEU A 11 7.53 -10.47 -43.05
CA LEU A 11 6.93 -9.28 -43.65
C LEU A 11 7.99 -8.23 -44.04
N VAL A 12 9.00 -8.05 -43.19
CA VAL A 12 10.08 -7.06 -43.41
C VAL A 12 11.18 -7.62 -44.34
N GLY A 13 11.28 -8.95 -44.50
CA GLY A 13 12.32 -9.59 -45.30
C GLY A 13 13.68 -9.66 -44.60
N VAL A 14 13.70 -9.86 -43.28
CA VAL A 14 14.92 -9.98 -42.48
C VAL A 14 14.89 -11.22 -41.59
N SER A 15 15.99 -11.51 -40.91
CA SER A 15 16.03 -12.60 -39.94
C SER A 15 15.26 -12.25 -38.65
N THR A 16 14.75 -13.25 -37.93
CA THR A 16 14.15 -13.09 -36.60
C THR A 16 15.11 -12.45 -35.60
N MET A 17 16.42 -12.73 -35.72
CA MET A 17 17.47 -12.14 -34.93
C MET A 17 17.57 -10.63 -35.15
N THR A 18 17.42 -10.16 -36.39
CA THR A 18 17.43 -8.74 -36.74
C THR A 18 16.21 -8.02 -36.14
N VAL A 19 15.02 -8.61 -36.25
CA VAL A 19 13.81 -8.05 -35.62
C VAL A 19 13.99 -8.00 -34.10
N SER A 20 14.44 -9.09 -33.50
CA SER A 20 14.71 -9.15 -32.07
C SER A 20 15.71 -8.07 -31.59
N ARG A 21 16.77 -7.85 -32.39
CA ARG A 21 17.76 -6.79 -32.12
C ARG A 21 17.17 -5.39 -32.24
N ALA A 22 16.37 -5.14 -33.25
CA ALA A 22 15.70 -3.85 -33.45
C ALA A 22 14.75 -3.50 -32.28
N LEU A 23 14.06 -4.50 -31.74
CA LEU A 23 13.16 -4.32 -30.61
C LEU A 23 13.89 -4.16 -29.25
N ARG A 24 15.13 -4.68 -29.14
CA ARG A 24 15.90 -4.63 -27.89
C ARG A 24 16.92 -3.51 -27.83
N MET A 25 17.57 -3.22 -28.95
CA MET A 25 18.68 -2.30 -29.08
C MET A 25 18.48 -1.48 -30.37
N PRO A 26 17.43 -0.63 -30.41
CA PRO A 26 17.08 0.11 -31.63
C PRO A 26 18.22 0.98 -32.16
N GLU A 27 19.09 1.43 -31.27
CA GLU A 27 20.29 2.22 -31.62
C GLU A 27 21.35 1.43 -32.40
N LYS A 28 21.30 0.09 -32.34
CA LYS A 28 22.23 -0.82 -33.06
C LYS A 28 21.71 -1.30 -34.43
N VAL A 29 20.58 -0.76 -34.84
CA VAL A 29 19.95 -1.12 -36.14
C VAL A 29 19.81 0.14 -36.97
N ASN A 30 20.05 -0.02 -38.29
CA ASN A 30 19.89 1.08 -39.23
C ASN A 30 18.52 1.74 -39.08
N PRO A 31 18.42 3.09 -39.01
CA PRO A 31 17.18 3.81 -38.79
C PRO A 31 16.05 3.48 -39.75
N GLU A 32 16.37 3.31 -41.08
CA GLU A 32 15.37 2.95 -42.09
C GLU A 32 14.78 1.57 -41.82
N LEU A 33 15.64 0.59 -41.49
CA LEU A 33 15.22 -0.77 -41.18
C LEU A 33 14.41 -0.80 -39.88
N ARG A 34 14.77 -0.01 -38.89
CA ARG A 34 14.02 0.11 -37.66
C ARG A 34 12.61 0.60 -37.91
N ILE A 35 12.43 1.67 -38.69
CA ILE A 35 11.11 2.20 -39.07
C ILE A 35 10.26 1.12 -39.77
N ARG A 36 10.85 0.35 -40.69
CA ARG A 36 10.16 -0.74 -41.37
C ARG A 36 9.72 -1.85 -40.40
N ILE A 37 10.57 -2.19 -39.43
CA ILE A 37 10.25 -3.21 -38.41
C ILE A 37 9.14 -2.69 -37.48
N GLU A 38 9.21 -1.46 -37.02
CA GLU A 38 8.18 -0.84 -36.20
C GLU A 38 6.82 -0.77 -36.93
N ALA A 39 6.83 -0.44 -38.22
CA ALA A 39 5.61 -0.44 -39.01
C ALA A 39 4.99 -1.86 -39.13
N ALA A 40 5.81 -2.86 -39.38
CA ALA A 40 5.36 -4.26 -39.47
C ALA A 40 4.84 -4.81 -38.13
N VAL A 41 5.48 -4.45 -37.02
CA VAL A 41 5.03 -4.75 -35.65
C VAL A 41 3.64 -4.17 -35.39
N ASN A 42 3.42 -2.90 -35.75
CA ASN A 42 2.15 -2.21 -35.59
C ASN A 42 1.06 -2.80 -36.51
N GLU A 43 1.40 -3.05 -37.78
CA GLU A 43 0.48 -3.63 -38.77
C GLU A 43 -0.03 -5.01 -38.36
N LEU A 44 0.88 -5.87 -37.90
CA LEU A 44 0.55 -7.24 -37.49
C LEU A 44 -0.01 -7.31 -36.06
N GLY A 45 0.08 -6.23 -35.24
CA GLY A 45 -0.26 -6.26 -33.84
C GLY A 45 0.64 -7.19 -33.02
N TYR A 46 1.91 -7.32 -33.42
CA TYR A 46 2.85 -8.16 -32.71
C TYR A 46 3.23 -7.55 -31.35
N VAL A 47 3.06 -8.32 -30.28
CA VAL A 47 3.52 -7.97 -28.95
C VAL A 47 4.67 -8.88 -28.55
N PRO A 48 5.86 -8.32 -28.26
CA PRO A 48 7.01 -9.10 -27.80
C PRO A 48 6.69 -9.92 -26.55
N ASN A 49 7.07 -11.19 -26.53
CA ASN A 49 6.95 -12.02 -25.35
C ASN A 49 8.10 -11.69 -24.38
N LEU A 50 7.79 -10.96 -23.31
CA LEU A 50 8.78 -10.56 -22.31
C LEU A 50 9.35 -11.75 -21.53
N GLN A 51 8.59 -12.83 -21.35
CA GLN A 51 9.08 -14.04 -20.70
C GLN A 51 10.12 -14.77 -21.56
N ALA A 52 9.88 -14.89 -22.86
CA ALA A 52 10.87 -15.44 -23.79
C ALA A 52 12.11 -14.55 -23.88
N ARG A 53 11.93 -13.25 -23.73
CA ARG A 53 13.03 -12.28 -23.69
C ARG A 53 13.88 -12.43 -22.43
N SER A 54 13.28 -12.55 -21.26
CA SER A 54 14.00 -12.72 -19.99
C SER A 54 14.75 -14.04 -19.90
N LEU A 55 14.23 -15.11 -20.52
CA LEU A 55 14.94 -16.39 -20.65
C LEU A 55 16.20 -16.28 -21.50
N ALA A 56 16.20 -15.41 -22.50
CA ALA A 56 17.34 -15.24 -23.42
C ALA A 56 18.42 -14.28 -22.91
N SER A 57 18.09 -13.35 -22.01
CA SER A 57 19.01 -12.30 -21.55
C SER A 57 19.32 -12.33 -20.05
N ALA A 58 18.67 -13.20 -19.29
CA ALA A 58 18.68 -13.21 -17.81
C ALA A 58 18.23 -11.90 -17.13
N ASP A 59 17.79 -10.90 -17.93
CA ASP A 59 17.37 -9.60 -17.45
C ASP A 59 15.85 -9.49 -17.41
N SER A 60 15.28 -9.42 -16.21
CA SER A 60 13.87 -9.12 -16.01
C SER A 60 13.66 -7.62 -15.92
N SER A 61 12.61 -7.11 -16.58
CA SER A 61 12.14 -5.73 -16.42
C SER A 61 10.85 -5.66 -15.57
N LEU A 62 10.50 -6.74 -14.90
CA LEU A 62 9.30 -6.86 -14.09
C LEU A 62 9.61 -6.66 -12.61
N VAL A 63 8.97 -5.68 -11.99
CA VAL A 63 8.89 -5.53 -10.54
C VAL A 63 7.55 -6.08 -10.08
N MET A 64 7.57 -6.94 -9.07
CA MET A 64 6.33 -7.50 -8.53
C MET A 64 6.11 -7.10 -7.08
N GLY A 65 4.87 -6.81 -6.77
CA GLY A 65 4.43 -6.45 -5.44
C GLY A 65 3.43 -7.44 -4.85
N VAL A 66 3.49 -7.61 -3.54
CA VAL A 66 2.51 -8.37 -2.76
C VAL A 66 1.88 -7.44 -1.74
N VAL A 67 0.56 -7.47 -1.69
CA VAL A 67 -0.26 -6.68 -0.76
C VAL A 67 -1.34 -7.57 -0.16
N PRO A 68 -1.68 -7.41 1.14
CA PRO A 68 -2.70 -8.25 1.78
C PRO A 68 -4.07 -8.09 1.13
N SER A 69 -4.43 -6.86 0.74
CA SER A 69 -5.66 -6.50 0.04
C SER A 69 -5.43 -5.26 -0.81
N PHE A 70 -6.03 -5.21 -1.99
CA PHE A 70 -6.04 -4.00 -2.83
C PHE A 70 -6.81 -2.84 -2.20
N SER A 71 -7.62 -3.11 -1.17
CA SER A 71 -8.26 -2.09 -0.34
C SER A 71 -7.40 -1.63 0.83
N SER A 72 -6.16 -2.09 0.95
CA SER A 72 -5.23 -1.62 1.99
C SER A 72 -5.03 -0.11 1.89
N PRO A 73 -5.06 0.62 3.03
CA PRO A 73 -4.90 2.07 3.03
C PRO A 73 -3.62 2.52 2.32
N GLY A 74 -3.75 3.50 1.44
CA GLY A 74 -2.62 4.06 0.70
C GLY A 74 -2.14 3.25 -0.51
N PHE A 75 -2.66 2.03 -0.74
CA PHE A 75 -2.19 1.16 -1.82
C PHE A 75 -2.24 1.84 -3.20
N LEU A 76 -3.35 2.48 -3.55
CA LEU A 76 -3.51 3.14 -4.85
C LEU A 76 -2.49 4.27 -5.04
N ALA A 77 -2.37 5.15 -4.06
CA ALA A 77 -1.46 6.30 -4.16
C ALA A 77 0.02 5.86 -4.21
N VAL A 78 0.41 4.85 -3.43
CA VAL A 78 1.76 4.29 -3.45
C VAL A 78 2.04 3.60 -4.78
N SER A 79 1.14 2.74 -5.26
CA SER A 79 1.34 1.98 -6.50
C SER A 79 1.43 2.89 -7.73
N GLU A 80 0.62 3.95 -7.79
CA GLU A 80 0.62 4.92 -8.89
C GLU A 80 1.96 5.64 -9.00
N THR A 81 2.45 6.22 -7.91
CA THR A 81 3.70 6.98 -7.92
C THR A 81 4.93 6.08 -8.05
N LEU A 82 4.92 4.91 -7.43
CA LEU A 82 5.98 3.92 -7.58
C LEU A 82 6.11 3.46 -9.03
N GLN A 83 4.99 3.10 -9.66
CA GLN A 83 4.97 2.70 -11.07
C GLN A 83 5.49 3.81 -11.99
N THR A 84 5.09 5.05 -11.76
CA THR A 84 5.56 6.22 -12.52
C THR A 84 7.07 6.35 -12.46
N VAL A 85 7.67 6.19 -11.28
CA VAL A 85 9.12 6.31 -11.10
C VAL A 85 9.87 5.17 -11.79
N ILE A 86 9.49 3.91 -11.57
CA ILE A 86 10.23 2.77 -12.14
C ILE A 86 10.06 2.67 -13.65
N ALA A 87 8.95 3.16 -14.21
CA ALA A 87 8.72 3.21 -15.64
C ALA A 87 9.75 4.09 -16.38
N THR A 88 10.33 5.08 -15.72
CA THR A 88 11.38 5.94 -16.30
C THR A 88 12.63 5.15 -16.72
N GLN A 89 12.85 3.97 -16.12
CA GLN A 89 13.95 3.07 -16.43
C GLN A 89 13.49 1.77 -17.13
N GLY A 90 12.27 1.76 -17.66
CA GLY A 90 11.72 0.66 -18.43
C GLY A 90 11.19 -0.52 -17.61
N TYR A 91 11.04 -0.39 -16.31
CA TYR A 91 10.42 -1.40 -15.46
C TYR A 91 8.90 -1.30 -15.47
N SER A 92 8.25 -2.47 -15.43
CA SER A 92 6.80 -2.60 -15.27
C SER A 92 6.47 -3.15 -13.89
N MET A 93 5.31 -2.77 -13.35
CA MET A 93 4.84 -3.21 -12.03
C MET A 93 3.64 -4.13 -12.16
N MET A 94 3.66 -5.24 -11.43
CA MET A 94 2.49 -6.11 -11.22
C MET A 94 2.30 -6.37 -9.73
N PHE A 95 1.05 -6.44 -9.29
CA PHE A 95 0.68 -6.74 -7.91
C PHE A 95 -0.10 -8.04 -7.80
N ILE A 96 0.14 -8.77 -6.70
CA ILE A 96 -0.63 -9.92 -6.28
C ILE A 96 -1.25 -9.62 -4.92
N GLU A 97 -2.54 -9.89 -4.78
CA GLU A 97 -3.22 -9.87 -3.48
C GLU A 97 -2.98 -11.20 -2.77
N SER A 98 -2.38 -11.15 -1.59
CA SER A 98 -2.07 -12.36 -0.82
C SER A 98 -3.22 -12.82 0.07
N GLY A 99 -4.14 -11.95 0.44
CA GLY A 99 -5.00 -12.16 1.59
C GLY A 99 -4.20 -12.08 2.90
N GLN A 100 -4.82 -12.48 3.99
CA GLN A 100 -4.18 -12.53 5.31
C GLN A 100 -4.02 -13.97 5.77
N GLY A 101 -2.85 -14.28 6.31
CA GLY A 101 -2.51 -15.58 6.85
C GLY A 101 -1.41 -16.32 6.09
N GLY A 102 -0.55 -17.02 6.81
CA GLY A 102 0.71 -17.56 6.30
C GLY A 102 0.61 -18.43 5.06
N GLN A 103 -0.42 -19.28 4.93
CA GLN A 103 -0.55 -20.18 3.79
C GLN A 103 -0.94 -19.45 2.48
N SER A 104 -1.80 -18.44 2.57
CA SER A 104 -2.16 -17.62 1.40
C SER A 104 -1.01 -16.71 0.97
N GLU A 105 -0.26 -16.18 1.92
CA GLU A 105 0.96 -15.41 1.64
C GLU A 105 2.03 -16.27 0.96
N GLU A 106 2.28 -17.48 1.46
CA GLU A 106 3.23 -18.41 0.87
C GLU A 106 2.91 -18.73 -0.59
N LYS A 107 1.63 -18.98 -0.91
CA LYS A 107 1.18 -19.20 -2.29
C LYS A 107 1.40 -17.97 -3.16
N ALA A 108 1.09 -16.78 -2.66
CA ALA A 108 1.28 -15.52 -3.39
C ALA A 108 2.76 -15.28 -3.70
N PHE A 109 3.65 -15.49 -2.72
CA PHE A 109 5.10 -15.36 -2.94
C PHE A 109 5.64 -16.40 -3.92
N ALA A 110 5.24 -17.67 -3.80
CA ALA A 110 5.64 -18.70 -4.75
C ALA A 110 5.16 -18.38 -6.18
N GLN A 111 3.94 -17.91 -6.35
CA GLN A 111 3.41 -17.49 -7.64
C GLN A 111 4.19 -16.30 -8.21
N MET A 112 4.47 -15.29 -7.39
CA MET A 112 5.23 -14.11 -7.76
C MET A 112 6.65 -14.47 -8.23
N LEU A 113 7.35 -15.29 -7.46
CA LEU A 113 8.71 -15.68 -7.77
C LEU A 113 8.81 -16.52 -9.05
N ALA A 114 7.76 -17.25 -9.42
CA ALA A 114 7.68 -18.00 -10.68
C ALA A 114 7.74 -17.09 -11.92
N TYR A 115 7.41 -15.80 -11.81
CA TYR A 115 7.56 -14.82 -12.89
C TYR A 115 8.97 -14.22 -12.98
N ASN A 116 9.90 -14.65 -12.16
CA ASN A 116 11.29 -14.17 -12.13
C ASN A 116 11.41 -12.64 -12.09
N PRO A 117 10.89 -11.97 -11.06
CA PRO A 117 10.93 -10.51 -10.95
C PRO A 117 12.35 -9.99 -10.77
N ALA A 118 12.63 -8.79 -11.28
CA ALA A 118 13.89 -8.09 -11.07
C ALA A 118 14.00 -7.53 -9.63
N ALA A 119 12.88 -7.19 -9.03
CA ALA A 119 12.78 -6.68 -7.66
C ALA A 119 11.40 -7.00 -7.07
N ILE A 120 11.30 -6.95 -5.76
CA ILE A 120 10.10 -7.27 -5.00
C ILE A 120 9.72 -6.07 -4.12
N VAL A 121 8.42 -5.77 -4.09
CA VAL A 121 7.80 -4.84 -3.16
C VAL A 121 6.81 -5.59 -2.27
N GLN A 122 6.91 -5.45 -0.96
CA GLN A 122 5.89 -5.95 -0.04
C GLN A 122 5.24 -4.78 0.68
N PHE A 123 3.93 -4.88 0.86
CA PHE A 123 3.12 -3.81 1.43
C PHE A 123 2.43 -4.30 2.71
N ASN A 124 2.89 -3.84 3.88
CA ASN A 124 2.37 -4.25 5.20
C ASN A 124 2.28 -5.78 5.41
N ILE A 125 3.30 -6.52 4.95
CA ILE A 125 3.38 -7.97 5.10
C ILE A 125 4.55 -8.31 6.00
N ASP A 126 4.29 -9.10 7.03
CA ASP A 126 5.33 -9.76 7.82
C ASP A 126 5.55 -11.16 7.23
N ASN A 127 6.70 -11.38 6.65
CA ASN A 127 6.99 -12.68 6.08
C ASN A 127 7.14 -13.77 7.13
N ILE A 128 6.45 -14.87 6.91
CA ILE A 128 6.78 -16.12 7.60
C ILE A 128 8.16 -16.61 7.15
N SER A 129 8.81 -17.44 7.94
CA SER A 129 10.19 -17.91 7.69
C SER A 129 10.40 -18.52 6.30
N SER A 130 9.41 -19.28 5.80
CA SER A 130 9.47 -19.89 4.46
C SER A 130 9.45 -18.85 3.34
N CYS A 131 8.63 -17.80 3.45
CA CYS A 131 8.58 -16.71 2.48
C CYS A 131 9.91 -15.93 2.49
N SER A 132 10.42 -15.58 3.65
CA SER A 132 11.70 -14.89 3.79
C SER A 132 12.85 -15.65 3.15
N GLN A 133 12.88 -16.96 3.31
CA GLN A 133 13.90 -17.80 2.71
C GLN A 133 13.74 -17.89 1.18
N MET A 134 12.53 -18.07 0.67
CA MET A 134 12.27 -18.08 -0.77
C MET A 134 12.76 -16.78 -1.42
N ILE A 135 12.45 -15.64 -0.84
CA ILE A 135 12.84 -14.32 -1.33
C ILE A 135 14.37 -14.17 -1.29
N SER A 136 14.99 -14.49 -0.15
CA SER A 136 16.45 -14.38 0.03
C SER A 136 17.23 -15.25 -0.96
N ASN A 137 16.72 -16.43 -1.31
CA ASN A 137 17.34 -17.32 -2.27
C ASN A 137 17.39 -16.76 -3.71
N THR A 138 16.52 -15.78 -4.04
CA THR A 138 16.53 -15.15 -5.36
C THR A 138 17.65 -14.13 -5.51
N GLY A 139 18.11 -13.53 -4.41
CA GLY A 139 19.08 -12.43 -4.41
C GLY A 139 18.57 -11.12 -4.98
N VAL A 140 17.28 -11.01 -5.33
CA VAL A 140 16.72 -9.77 -5.88
C VAL A 140 16.50 -8.71 -4.80
N PRO A 141 16.56 -7.40 -5.13
CA PRO A 141 16.24 -6.33 -4.21
C PRO A 141 14.80 -6.42 -3.70
N VAL A 142 14.61 -6.13 -2.42
CA VAL A 142 13.30 -6.08 -1.76
C VAL A 142 13.13 -4.75 -1.05
N VAL A 143 11.97 -4.14 -1.23
CA VAL A 143 11.52 -2.97 -0.47
C VAL A 143 10.23 -3.30 0.24
N GLU A 144 10.20 -3.03 1.53
CA GLU A 144 9.03 -3.17 2.39
C GLU A 144 8.39 -1.80 2.61
N ILE A 145 7.09 -1.68 2.36
CA ILE A 145 6.34 -0.42 2.44
C ILE A 145 5.22 -0.54 3.47
N GLY A 146 4.99 0.54 4.20
CA GLY A 146 3.87 0.67 5.13
C GLY A 146 4.31 1.13 6.51
N ALA A 147 4.28 0.28 7.52
CA ALA A 147 4.85 0.56 8.82
C ALA A 147 6.37 0.52 8.76
N ILE A 148 7.04 1.53 9.30
CA ILE A 148 8.51 1.52 9.37
C ILE A 148 8.99 0.34 10.24
N ASN A 149 9.90 -0.46 9.71
CA ASN A 149 10.48 -1.62 10.35
C ASN A 149 12.01 -1.51 10.33
N ARG A 150 12.59 -1.09 11.44
CA ARG A 150 14.04 -0.87 11.56
C ARG A 150 14.82 -2.17 11.67
N ASP A 151 14.15 -3.25 12.00
CA ASP A 151 14.73 -4.61 12.16
C ASP A 151 14.48 -5.50 10.92
N ALA A 152 13.95 -4.93 9.84
CA ALA A 152 13.74 -5.65 8.59
C ALA A 152 15.05 -6.16 7.99
N GLY A 153 15.01 -7.32 7.36
CA GLY A 153 16.13 -7.89 6.61
C GLY A 153 16.41 -7.17 5.28
N TRP A 154 15.53 -6.29 4.85
CA TRP A 154 15.58 -5.47 3.62
C TRP A 154 15.19 -4.04 3.89
N VAL A 155 15.20 -3.19 2.85
CA VAL A 155 14.89 -1.77 3.00
C VAL A 155 13.43 -1.59 3.38
N SER A 156 13.18 -0.89 4.49
CA SER A 156 11.85 -0.51 4.97
C SER A 156 11.60 0.97 4.74
N ILE A 157 10.46 1.28 4.12
CA ILE A 157 10.02 2.66 3.84
C ILE A 157 8.60 2.83 4.38
N GLY A 158 8.38 3.79 5.23
CA GLY A 158 7.05 4.00 5.76
C GLY A 158 6.97 4.95 6.94
N VAL A 159 5.92 4.80 7.71
CA VAL A 159 5.56 5.67 8.83
C VAL A 159 5.57 4.92 10.15
N ASP A 160 5.78 5.65 11.23
CA ASP A 160 5.63 5.12 12.59
C ASP A 160 4.15 5.20 13.00
N TYR A 161 3.45 4.07 12.94
CA TYR A 161 2.04 3.98 13.33
C TYR A 161 1.83 4.18 14.83
N ALA A 162 2.79 3.80 15.66
CA ALA A 162 2.72 4.05 17.09
C ALA A 162 2.76 5.56 17.40
N ALA A 163 3.64 6.30 16.74
CA ALA A 163 3.70 7.74 16.84
C ALA A 163 2.43 8.41 16.29
N ALA A 164 1.89 7.90 15.18
CA ALA A 164 0.69 8.42 14.55
C ALA A 164 -0.55 8.30 15.46
N ILE A 165 -0.79 7.13 16.07
CA ILE A 165 -1.93 6.94 16.95
C ILE A 165 -1.79 7.77 18.25
N LYS A 166 -0.57 7.97 18.73
CA LYS A 166 -0.30 8.86 19.87
C LYS A 166 -0.74 10.31 19.60
N LYS A 167 -0.52 10.80 18.38
CA LYS A 167 -0.99 12.15 17.97
C LYS A 167 -2.51 12.25 18.06
N LEU A 168 -3.24 11.24 17.57
CA LEU A 168 -4.71 11.22 17.62
C LEU A 168 -5.24 11.16 19.07
N VAL A 169 -4.73 10.22 19.86
CA VAL A 169 -5.15 10.05 21.25
C VAL A 169 -4.93 11.34 22.03
N ARG A 170 -3.76 11.95 21.90
CA ARG A 170 -3.45 13.22 22.58
C ARG A 170 -4.41 14.32 22.15
N SER A 171 -4.64 14.49 20.85
CA SER A 171 -5.56 15.50 20.32
C SER A 171 -6.98 15.33 20.84
N LEU A 172 -7.48 14.08 20.90
CA LEU A 172 -8.81 13.79 21.42
C LEU A 172 -8.90 14.06 22.94
N ALA A 173 -7.89 13.65 23.71
CA ALA A 173 -7.84 13.90 25.15
C ALA A 173 -7.78 15.41 25.46
N GLU A 174 -6.97 16.18 24.74
CA GLU A 174 -6.90 17.65 24.85
C GLU A 174 -8.23 18.32 24.49
N ALA A 175 -8.98 17.77 23.53
CA ALA A 175 -10.33 18.22 23.19
C ALA A 175 -11.39 17.82 24.23
N GLY A 176 -11.01 17.08 25.29
CA GLY A 176 -11.85 16.70 26.41
C GLY A 176 -12.62 15.38 26.24
N TYR A 177 -12.28 14.57 25.22
CA TYR A 177 -12.82 13.21 25.09
C TYR A 177 -12.15 12.29 26.12
N LYS A 178 -12.96 11.46 26.81
CA LYS A 178 -12.49 10.60 27.91
C LYS A 178 -12.68 9.12 27.63
N ASN A 179 -13.75 8.77 26.93
CA ASN A 179 -14.14 7.39 26.63
C ASN A 179 -13.83 7.07 25.17
N ILE A 180 -12.54 7.04 24.87
CA ILE A 180 -12.04 6.84 23.52
C ILE A 180 -11.95 5.34 23.23
N GLY A 181 -12.42 4.92 22.06
CA GLY A 181 -12.30 3.57 21.54
C GLY A 181 -11.43 3.49 20.29
N LEU A 182 -10.98 2.29 19.99
CA LEU A 182 -10.22 1.95 18.79
C LEU A 182 -10.92 0.83 18.01
N LEU A 183 -11.17 1.07 16.74
CA LEU A 183 -11.63 0.06 15.78
C LEU A 183 -10.57 -0.18 14.73
N CYS A 184 -10.01 -1.39 14.72
CA CYS A 184 -8.94 -1.77 13.80
C CYS A 184 -9.24 -3.07 13.08
N THR A 185 -8.63 -3.25 11.91
CA THR A 185 -8.66 -4.50 11.16
C THR A 185 -7.68 -5.48 11.80
N ALA A 186 -8.13 -6.68 12.10
CA ALA A 186 -7.29 -7.73 12.66
C ALA A 186 -6.18 -8.14 11.69
N SER A 187 -4.96 -8.18 12.17
CA SER A 187 -3.77 -8.59 11.43
C SER A 187 -2.67 -9.03 12.40
N ASN A 188 -1.67 -9.74 11.89
CA ASN A 188 -0.45 -10.06 12.65
C ASN A 188 0.76 -9.27 12.17
N ASN A 189 0.57 -8.31 11.26
CA ASN A 189 1.66 -7.54 10.70
C ASN A 189 2.18 -6.45 11.67
N ILE A 190 3.33 -5.89 11.32
CA ILE A 190 4.00 -4.86 12.12
C ILE A 190 3.13 -3.61 12.32
N MET A 191 2.34 -3.22 11.31
CA MET A 191 1.42 -2.07 11.42
C MET A 191 0.42 -2.29 12.58
N PHE A 192 -0.22 -3.45 12.61
CA PHE A 192 -1.19 -3.79 13.66
C PHE A 192 -0.55 -3.79 15.05
N ARG A 193 0.65 -4.38 15.18
CA ARG A 193 1.40 -4.38 16.44
C ARG A 193 1.78 -2.97 16.89
N GLN A 194 2.23 -2.11 15.97
CA GLN A 194 2.54 -0.72 16.29
C GLN A 194 1.30 0.08 16.70
N VAL A 195 0.17 -0.13 16.02
CA VAL A 195 -1.10 0.54 16.39
C VAL A 195 -1.50 0.16 17.81
N LEU A 196 -1.54 -1.12 18.14
CA LEU A 196 -1.93 -1.57 19.49
C LEU A 196 -0.96 -1.12 20.57
N SER A 197 0.34 -1.23 20.33
CA SER A 197 1.37 -0.77 21.27
C SER A 197 1.28 0.74 21.49
N GLY A 198 1.16 1.51 20.41
CA GLY A 198 1.00 2.95 20.48
C GLY A 198 -0.30 3.39 21.16
N TRP A 199 -1.40 2.69 20.90
CA TRP A 199 -2.68 2.89 21.55
C TRP A 199 -2.58 2.73 23.07
N ASN A 200 -2.08 1.59 23.54
CA ASN A 200 -1.93 1.32 24.97
C ASN A 200 -1.07 2.40 25.65
N SER A 201 0.10 2.67 25.08
CA SER A 201 1.02 3.68 25.62
C SER A 201 0.40 5.08 25.63
N ALA A 202 -0.29 5.47 24.57
CA ALA A 202 -0.90 6.79 24.45
C ALA A 202 -2.05 6.98 25.45
N MET A 203 -2.96 6.01 25.56
CA MET A 203 -4.09 6.07 26.49
C MET A 203 -3.63 6.16 27.93
N LEU A 204 -2.65 5.36 28.32
CA LEU A 204 -2.07 5.42 29.67
C LEU A 204 -1.39 6.78 29.93
N SER A 205 -0.73 7.37 28.94
CA SER A 205 -0.05 8.66 29.08
C SER A 205 -1.01 9.85 29.33
N VAL A 206 -2.26 9.70 28.95
CA VAL A 206 -3.32 10.69 29.20
C VAL A 206 -4.27 10.26 30.33
N ASN A 207 -3.89 9.26 31.11
CA ASN A 207 -4.68 8.69 32.23
C ASN A 207 -6.06 8.15 31.82
N HIS A 208 -6.13 7.58 30.62
CA HIS A 208 -7.33 6.92 30.08
C HIS A 208 -7.12 5.41 29.99
N SER A 209 -8.20 4.64 30.16
CA SER A 209 -8.14 3.19 30.02
C SER A 209 -8.11 2.76 28.55
N PRO A 210 -7.17 1.88 28.15
CA PRO A 210 -7.03 1.42 26.77
C PRO A 210 -7.94 0.24 26.39
N HIS A 211 -8.88 -0.17 27.23
CA HIS A 211 -9.63 -1.43 27.07
C HIS A 211 -10.66 -1.44 25.93
N ARG A 212 -11.06 -0.26 25.43
CA ARG A 212 -12.09 -0.15 24.37
C ARG A 212 -11.47 -0.37 23.00
N VAL A 213 -11.15 -1.62 22.70
CA VAL A 213 -10.56 -2.02 21.40
C VAL A 213 -11.45 -3.07 20.75
N VAL A 214 -11.83 -2.82 19.50
CA VAL A 214 -12.47 -3.80 18.63
C VAL A 214 -11.55 -4.11 17.47
N THR A 215 -11.28 -5.39 17.26
CA THR A 215 -10.56 -5.91 16.09
C THR A 215 -11.55 -6.61 15.17
N SER A 216 -11.65 -6.12 13.93
CA SER A 216 -12.52 -6.69 12.92
C SER A 216 -11.74 -7.59 11.98
N HIS A 217 -12.26 -8.77 11.66
CA HIS A 217 -11.76 -9.65 10.60
C HIS A 217 -12.34 -9.33 9.22
N LEU A 218 -13.26 -8.35 9.17
CA LEU A 218 -13.85 -7.87 7.92
C LEU A 218 -12.87 -6.92 7.20
N PRO A 219 -12.99 -6.76 5.88
CA PRO A 219 -12.16 -5.83 5.11
C PRO A 219 -12.25 -4.39 5.63
N ALA A 220 -11.21 -3.60 5.41
CA ALA A 220 -11.17 -2.18 5.73
C ALA A 220 -12.05 -1.38 4.76
N GLY A 221 -13.37 -1.44 4.92
CA GLY A 221 -14.34 -0.81 4.02
C GLY A 221 -15.45 -0.05 4.75
N ILE A 222 -16.19 0.76 3.99
CA ILE A 222 -17.34 1.55 4.49
C ILE A 222 -18.39 0.65 5.15
N THR A 223 -18.71 -0.49 4.52
CA THR A 223 -19.68 -1.45 5.04
C THR A 223 -19.30 -2.00 6.42
N THR A 224 -18.02 -2.20 6.67
CA THR A 224 -17.51 -2.66 7.97
C THR A 224 -17.83 -1.65 9.08
N GLY A 225 -17.52 -0.36 8.87
CA GLY A 225 -17.85 0.68 9.84
C GLY A 225 -19.35 0.84 10.03
N LEU A 226 -20.12 0.81 8.93
CA LEU A 226 -21.59 0.91 8.95
C LEU A 226 -22.23 -0.18 9.82
N ASN A 227 -21.75 -1.42 9.70
CA ASN A 227 -22.33 -2.57 10.38
C ASN A 227 -21.87 -2.72 11.83
N LEU A 228 -20.62 -2.34 12.15
CA LEU A 228 -20.05 -2.61 13.48
C LEU A 228 -20.36 -1.54 14.52
N LEU A 229 -20.65 -0.30 14.12
CA LEU A 229 -20.79 0.79 15.07
C LEU A 229 -21.91 0.56 16.08
N GLY A 230 -23.03 -0.03 15.66
CA GLY A 230 -24.14 -0.35 16.54
C GLY A 230 -23.72 -1.24 17.72
N ASP A 231 -23.04 -2.35 17.41
CA ASP A 231 -22.56 -3.30 18.41
C ASP A 231 -21.49 -2.69 19.33
N ILE A 232 -20.61 -1.88 18.79
CA ILE A 232 -19.59 -1.15 19.56
C ILE A 232 -20.25 -0.25 20.59
N ARG A 233 -21.29 0.48 20.22
CA ARG A 233 -22.02 1.37 21.12
C ARG A 233 -22.89 0.65 22.13
N ILE A 234 -23.37 -0.51 21.82
CA ILE A 234 -24.05 -1.39 22.81
C ILE A 234 -23.04 -1.88 23.84
N THR A 235 -21.83 -2.25 23.39
CA THR A 235 -20.78 -2.72 24.29
C THR A 235 -20.27 -1.61 25.22
N TRP A 236 -20.11 -0.41 24.68
CA TRP A 236 -19.63 0.78 25.42
C TRP A 236 -20.57 1.97 25.20
N PRO A 237 -21.70 2.03 25.92
CA PRO A 237 -22.67 3.14 25.79
C PRO A 237 -22.06 4.52 26.10
N GLU A 238 -21.02 4.55 26.93
CA GLU A 238 -20.29 5.77 27.33
C GLU A 238 -19.32 6.31 26.27
N LEU A 239 -19.11 5.59 25.17
CA LEU A 239 -18.15 5.95 24.12
C LEU A 239 -18.43 7.35 23.59
N ASP A 240 -17.43 8.25 23.66
CA ASP A 240 -17.52 9.64 23.21
C ASP A 240 -16.64 9.96 22.00
N ALA A 241 -15.64 9.10 21.71
CA ALA A 241 -14.82 9.19 20.51
C ALA A 241 -14.36 7.79 20.04
N LEU A 242 -14.26 7.61 18.75
CA LEU A 242 -13.78 6.37 18.13
C LEU A 242 -12.70 6.68 17.08
N ILE A 243 -11.54 6.06 17.24
CA ILE A 243 -10.48 6.06 16.25
C ILE A 243 -10.63 4.81 15.38
N CYS A 244 -10.68 4.98 14.07
CA CYS A 244 -10.67 3.90 13.08
C CYS A 244 -9.32 3.86 12.38
N THR A 245 -8.82 2.68 12.05
CA THR A 245 -7.53 2.54 11.36
C THR A 245 -7.62 2.78 9.85
N SER A 246 -8.83 2.99 9.30
CA SER A 246 -9.02 3.40 7.91
C SER A 246 -10.10 4.48 7.79
N ASP A 247 -9.94 5.35 6.78
CA ASP A 247 -10.91 6.41 6.49
C ASP A 247 -12.26 5.82 6.07
N GLU A 248 -12.25 4.72 5.32
CA GLU A 248 -13.45 4.03 4.84
C GLU A 248 -14.28 3.49 6.02
N ILE A 249 -13.62 2.88 7.00
CA ILE A 249 -14.30 2.40 8.21
C ILE A 249 -14.90 3.59 8.96
N ALA A 250 -14.15 4.66 9.13
CA ALA A 250 -14.62 5.88 9.80
C ALA A 250 -15.81 6.51 9.08
N CYS A 251 -15.77 6.58 7.75
CA CYS A 251 -16.90 7.04 6.93
C CYS A 251 -18.13 6.16 7.11
N GLY A 252 -17.96 4.84 7.17
CA GLY A 252 -19.04 3.91 7.48
C GLY A 252 -19.68 4.18 8.85
N CYS A 253 -18.86 4.49 9.86
CA CYS A 253 -19.34 4.90 11.18
C CYS A 253 -20.10 6.25 11.14
N ILE A 254 -19.64 7.22 10.34
CA ILE A 254 -20.36 8.49 10.13
C ILE A 254 -21.74 8.21 9.51
N MET A 255 -21.80 7.35 8.49
CA MET A 255 -23.07 6.96 7.84
C MET A 255 -24.02 6.26 8.82
N ALA A 256 -23.50 5.39 9.68
CA ALA A 256 -24.29 4.74 10.72
C ALA A 256 -24.88 5.75 11.74
N CYS A 257 -24.08 6.73 12.16
CA CYS A 257 -24.55 7.83 12.99
C CYS A 257 -25.68 8.62 12.32
N HIS A 258 -25.48 9.02 11.07
CA HIS A 258 -26.49 9.77 10.32
C HIS A 258 -27.79 8.97 10.13
N GLY A 259 -27.68 7.69 9.80
CA GLY A 259 -28.84 6.79 9.68
C GLY A 259 -29.65 6.65 10.98
N ALA A 260 -28.99 6.78 12.12
CA ALA A 260 -29.62 6.78 13.43
C ALA A 260 -30.04 8.19 13.94
N GLY A 261 -29.94 9.23 13.08
CA GLY A 261 -30.27 10.60 13.46
C GLY A 261 -29.29 11.25 14.44
N GLN A 262 -28.09 10.68 14.57
CA GLN A 262 -27.05 11.12 15.50
C GLN A 262 -26.06 12.05 14.79
N LYS A 263 -25.62 13.09 15.50
CA LYS A 263 -24.66 14.07 14.96
C LYS A 263 -23.22 13.71 15.35
N VAL A 264 -22.33 13.87 14.36
CA VAL A 264 -20.88 13.79 14.56
C VAL A 264 -20.36 15.22 14.55
N PRO A 265 -19.61 15.69 15.58
CA PRO A 265 -19.09 14.94 16.75
C PRO A 265 -19.99 14.95 18.00
N ASP A 266 -21.16 15.58 17.96
CA ASP A 266 -21.96 15.85 19.18
C ASP A 266 -22.28 14.57 19.97
N THR A 267 -22.68 13.51 19.27
CA THR A 267 -23.01 12.23 19.91
C THR A 267 -21.79 11.30 19.98
N LEU A 268 -20.96 11.31 18.94
CA LEU A 268 -19.75 10.53 18.84
C LEU A 268 -18.75 11.26 17.93
N ALA A 269 -17.56 11.50 18.43
CA ALA A 269 -16.46 11.99 17.61
C ALA A 269 -15.81 10.82 16.86
N LEU A 270 -15.38 11.06 15.62
CA LEU A 270 -14.74 10.08 14.79
C LEU A 270 -13.42 10.61 14.23
N ALA A 271 -12.40 9.77 14.26
CA ALA A 271 -11.09 10.07 13.71
C ALA A 271 -10.51 8.84 12.99
N SER A 272 -9.56 9.05 12.09
CA SER A 272 -8.91 7.97 11.38
C SER A 272 -7.39 8.06 11.40
N LEU A 273 -6.75 6.93 11.11
CA LEU A 273 -5.31 6.76 11.13
C LEU A 273 -4.71 6.64 9.72
N SER A 274 -5.43 6.94 8.66
CA SER A 274 -4.92 6.73 7.30
C SER A 274 -5.02 7.93 6.35
N GLY A 275 -5.66 8.99 6.79
CA GLY A 275 -5.77 10.30 6.13
C GLY A 275 -5.62 10.33 4.62
N SER A 276 -6.64 9.86 3.89
CA SER A 276 -6.74 9.98 2.45
C SER A 276 -7.58 11.20 2.04
N THR A 277 -7.74 11.41 0.74
CA THR A 277 -8.67 12.42 0.19
C THR A 277 -10.08 12.27 0.75
N LEU A 278 -10.54 11.03 1.01
CA LEU A 278 -11.84 10.75 1.58
C LEU A 278 -12.05 11.45 2.93
N ALA A 279 -11.03 11.45 3.80
CA ALA A 279 -11.11 12.12 5.10
C ALA A 279 -11.41 13.62 4.98
N ALA A 280 -10.86 14.29 3.98
CA ALA A 280 -11.05 15.72 3.76
C ALA A 280 -12.42 16.06 3.17
N VAL A 281 -13.03 15.17 2.38
CA VAL A 281 -14.24 15.46 1.60
C VAL A 281 -15.52 14.85 2.16
N CYS A 282 -15.44 13.90 3.11
CA CYS A 282 -16.63 13.37 3.77
C CYS A 282 -17.33 14.43 4.64
N SER A 283 -18.56 14.17 5.03
CA SER A 283 -19.36 15.12 5.83
C SER A 283 -19.87 14.46 7.13
N PRO A 284 -19.45 14.96 8.30
CA PRO A 284 -18.46 16.04 8.50
C PRO A 284 -17.05 15.61 8.06
N ALA A 285 -16.21 16.58 7.71
CA ALA A 285 -14.82 16.30 7.36
C ALA A 285 -14.09 15.62 8.52
N LEU A 286 -13.36 14.55 8.22
CA LEU A 286 -12.81 13.61 9.20
C LEU A 286 -11.44 14.06 9.70
N THR A 287 -11.30 14.20 11.02
CA THR A 287 -10.01 14.32 11.69
C THR A 287 -9.19 13.07 11.40
N ALA A 288 -7.97 13.23 10.91
CA ALA A 288 -7.12 12.12 10.54
C ALA A 288 -5.63 12.41 10.73
N VAL A 289 -4.85 11.39 10.99
CA VAL A 289 -3.42 11.46 10.74
C VAL A 289 -3.18 11.08 9.29
N GLU A 290 -2.72 12.03 8.51
CA GLU A 290 -2.40 11.84 7.10
C GLU A 290 -1.01 11.25 6.95
N PHE A 291 -0.91 10.23 6.11
CA PHE A 291 0.35 9.63 5.70
C PHE A 291 0.72 10.10 4.29
N PRO A 292 2.01 10.34 4.02
CA PRO A 292 2.45 10.82 2.72
C PRO A 292 2.54 9.66 1.70
N TRP A 293 1.41 9.06 1.36
CA TRP A 293 1.36 7.85 0.52
C TRP A 293 1.97 8.04 -0.88
N SER A 294 1.67 9.16 -1.53
CA SER A 294 2.24 9.46 -2.86
C SER A 294 3.76 9.66 -2.78
N GLU A 295 4.26 10.35 -1.76
CA GLU A 295 5.69 10.49 -1.53
C GLU A 295 6.34 9.15 -1.20
N THR A 296 5.67 8.31 -0.41
CA THR A 296 6.13 6.96 -0.10
C THR A 296 6.38 6.14 -1.36
N GLY A 297 5.45 6.17 -2.31
CA GLY A 297 5.60 5.48 -3.59
C GLY A 297 6.75 6.03 -4.43
N THR A 298 6.93 7.35 -4.44
CA THR A 298 8.03 7.99 -5.13
C THR A 298 9.38 7.61 -4.53
N VAL A 299 9.51 7.66 -3.22
CA VAL A 299 10.73 7.25 -2.49
C VAL A 299 11.02 5.77 -2.69
N ALA A 300 10.00 4.92 -2.62
CA ALA A 300 10.14 3.48 -2.86
C ALA A 300 10.62 3.19 -4.29
N GLY A 301 10.08 3.88 -5.29
CA GLY A 301 10.50 3.73 -6.67
C GLY A 301 11.96 4.13 -6.89
N LYS A 302 12.38 5.27 -6.36
CA LYS A 302 13.78 5.73 -6.42
C LYS A 302 14.72 4.77 -5.70
N THR A 303 14.34 4.30 -4.52
CA THR A 303 15.12 3.33 -3.74
C THR A 303 15.28 2.02 -4.50
N LEU A 304 14.21 1.51 -5.12
CA LEU A 304 14.27 0.32 -5.96
C LEU A 304 15.23 0.48 -7.13
N LEU A 305 15.17 1.59 -7.85
CA LEU A 305 16.09 1.87 -8.96
C LEU A 305 17.55 1.93 -8.50
N ASP A 306 17.82 2.56 -7.36
CA ASP A 306 19.17 2.60 -6.77
C ASP A 306 19.66 1.19 -6.40
N LEU A 307 18.82 0.35 -5.79
CA LEU A 307 19.15 -1.03 -5.48
C LEU A 307 19.40 -1.87 -6.73
N LEU A 308 18.61 -1.69 -7.78
CA LEU A 308 18.78 -2.37 -9.06
C LEU A 308 20.08 -1.95 -9.76
N ASP A 309 20.51 -0.71 -9.57
CA ASP A 309 21.82 -0.19 -10.04
C ASP A 309 23.00 -0.62 -9.13
N GLY A 310 22.75 -1.40 -8.09
CA GLY A 310 23.78 -1.84 -7.15
C GLY A 310 24.27 -0.76 -6.18
N LYS A 311 23.54 0.33 -6.06
CA LYS A 311 23.86 1.40 -5.11
C LYS A 311 23.42 1.04 -3.70
N SER A 312 24.14 1.53 -2.69
CA SER A 312 23.72 1.44 -1.30
C SER A 312 22.60 2.44 -1.00
N THR A 313 21.66 2.03 -0.14
CA THR A 313 20.56 2.86 0.34
C THR A 313 20.45 2.76 1.86
N ASP A 314 19.76 3.72 2.48
CA ASP A 314 19.39 3.59 3.88
C ASP A 314 18.49 2.37 4.09
N LYS A 315 18.68 1.65 5.18
CA LYS A 315 17.87 0.45 5.49
C LYS A 315 16.47 0.78 5.98
N ALA A 316 16.28 1.93 6.60
CA ALA A 316 14.98 2.39 7.09
C ALA A 316 14.80 3.85 6.71
N ILE A 317 13.77 4.13 5.92
CA ILE A 317 13.41 5.49 5.47
C ILE A 317 12.04 5.80 6.06
N GLU A 318 12.04 6.56 7.15
CA GLU A 318 10.81 7.01 7.80
C GLU A 318 10.30 8.28 7.16
N LEU A 319 9.02 8.31 6.85
CA LEU A 319 8.30 9.48 6.35
C LEU A 319 7.39 10.05 7.42
N PRO A 320 7.24 11.38 7.53
CA PRO A 320 6.45 12.00 8.57
C PRO A 320 4.95 11.84 8.32
N SER A 321 4.19 11.67 9.41
CA SER A 321 2.74 11.74 9.41
C SER A 321 2.29 13.09 9.96
N THR A 322 1.13 13.59 9.51
CA THR A 322 0.59 14.91 9.88
C THR A 322 -0.82 14.79 10.41
N LEU A 323 -1.08 15.32 11.60
CA LEU A 323 -2.42 15.38 12.16
C LEU A 323 -3.20 16.54 11.54
N GLN A 324 -4.38 16.22 10.98
CA GLN A 324 -5.35 17.18 10.48
C GLN A 324 -6.62 17.14 11.34
N VAL A 325 -6.81 18.16 12.18
CA VAL A 325 -8.01 18.28 13.00
C VAL A 325 -9.13 18.93 12.19
N ARG A 326 -10.23 18.18 12.02
CA ARG A 326 -11.38 18.59 11.22
C ARG A 326 -12.68 18.54 12.01
N ALA A 327 -13.79 18.78 11.36
CA ALA A 327 -15.11 18.92 11.99
C ALA A 327 -15.56 17.70 12.79
N SER A 328 -15.14 16.48 12.42
CA SER A 328 -15.59 15.23 13.06
C SER A 328 -15.17 15.06 14.53
N THR A 329 -14.25 15.88 15.02
CA THR A 329 -13.78 15.87 16.41
C THR A 329 -13.83 17.26 17.09
N ARG A 330 -14.21 18.31 16.37
CA ARG A 330 -14.34 19.65 16.94
C ARG A 330 -15.67 19.76 17.67
N LYS A 331 -15.61 19.89 18.99
CA LYS A 331 -16.80 20.24 19.78
C LYS A 331 -17.28 21.63 19.40
N PRO A 332 -18.61 21.88 19.30
CA PRO A 332 -19.12 23.23 19.18
C PRO A 332 -18.58 24.06 20.33
N SER A 333 -18.09 25.27 20.05
CA SER A 333 -17.75 26.21 21.09
C SER A 333 -19.02 26.42 21.96
N SER A 334 -18.91 26.17 23.26
CA SER A 334 -19.94 26.56 24.19
C SER A 334 -20.17 28.08 24.07
N ARG A 335 -21.29 28.43 23.43
CA ARG A 335 -21.78 29.82 23.42
C ARG A 335 -22.26 30.23 24.82
#